data_fbbf972763d7179466c5ac01f1fbfa47
#
_entry.id   fbbf972763d7179466c5ac01f1fbfa47
#
_cell.length_a   1.000
_cell.length_b   1.000
_cell.length_c   1.000
_cell.angle_alpha   90.00
_cell.angle_beta   90.00
_cell.angle_gamma   90.00
#
_symmetry.space_group_name_H-M   'P 1'
#
loop_
_entity.id
_entity.type
_entity.pdbx_description
1 polymer ?
#
loop_
_entity_poly.entity_id
_entity_poly.type
_entity_poly.pdbx_seq_one_letter_code
_entity_poly.pdbx_strand_id
1 'polypeptide(L)'
;MTATALRAAAQSDHDILEQLNRDYIESVQRSDVQRFEQILGDGFHCSNPDGSLVDRAAFLQQTARPVTISNLKAEDVVIRLTDDFAIIHARTVFTRPDGSAGGGRYTDVWAKRGGRWLAVSAHVTRL
;
A
#
# COMPACT_ATOMS: atom_id res chain seq x y z
N MET A 1 6.74 -27.90 -21.34
CA MET A 1 6.97 -27.27 -20.02
C MET A 1 6.36 -28.16 -18.94
N THR A 2 7.07 -28.39 -17.86
CA THR A 2 6.58 -29.21 -16.75
C THR A 2 5.67 -28.40 -15.83
N ALA A 3 4.85 -29.08 -15.02
CA ALA A 3 4.00 -28.43 -14.02
C ALA A 3 4.83 -27.63 -13.00
N THR A 4 6.04 -28.07 -12.66
CA THR A 4 6.95 -27.36 -11.76
C THR A 4 7.42 -26.04 -12.38
N ALA A 5 7.77 -26.04 -13.68
CA ALA A 5 8.19 -24.84 -14.37
C ALA A 5 7.04 -23.82 -14.49
N LEU A 6 5.80 -24.29 -14.71
CA LEU A 6 4.63 -23.42 -14.73
C LEU A 6 4.39 -22.75 -13.36
N ARG A 7 4.54 -23.50 -12.28
CA ARG A 7 4.39 -22.94 -10.92
C ARG A 7 5.49 -21.95 -10.59
N ALA A 8 6.72 -22.19 -11.02
CA ALA A 8 7.83 -21.28 -10.80
C ALA A 8 7.66 -19.99 -11.60
N ALA A 9 7.01 -20.05 -12.78
CA ALA A 9 6.78 -18.88 -13.62
C ALA A 9 5.55 -18.06 -13.19
N ALA A 10 4.62 -18.65 -12.43
CA ALA A 10 3.38 -17.99 -12.00
C ALA A 10 3.47 -17.61 -10.53
N GLN A 11 3.51 -16.30 -10.26
CA GLN A 11 3.37 -15.80 -8.90
C GLN A 11 1.92 -15.94 -8.44
N SER A 12 1.74 -16.35 -7.18
CA SER A 12 0.42 -16.36 -6.57
C SER A 12 -0.07 -14.92 -6.35
N ASP A 13 -1.39 -14.74 -6.29
CA ASP A 13 -1.98 -13.45 -5.96
C ASP A 13 -1.49 -12.96 -4.59
N HIS A 14 -1.34 -13.86 -3.63
CA HIS A 14 -0.82 -13.52 -2.32
C HIS A 14 0.59 -12.92 -2.41
N ASP A 15 1.48 -13.54 -3.16
CA ASP A 15 2.85 -13.06 -3.34
C ASP A 15 2.90 -11.70 -4.03
N ILE A 16 2.05 -11.51 -5.04
CA ILE A 16 1.93 -10.24 -5.75
C ILE A 16 1.48 -9.14 -4.78
N LEU A 17 0.48 -9.42 -3.95
CA LEU A 17 -0.03 -8.46 -2.96
C LEU A 17 1.00 -8.15 -1.88
N GLU A 18 1.78 -9.13 -1.44
CA GLU A 18 2.89 -8.87 -0.52
C GLU A 18 3.89 -7.87 -1.12
N GLN A 19 4.26 -8.07 -2.39
CA GLN A 19 5.18 -7.16 -3.06
C GLN A 19 4.57 -5.78 -3.24
N LEU A 20 3.30 -5.71 -3.65
CA LEU A 20 2.59 -4.44 -3.80
C LEU A 20 2.48 -3.68 -2.48
N ASN A 21 2.28 -4.39 -1.37
CA ASN A 21 2.27 -3.77 -0.05
C ASN A 21 3.63 -3.15 0.30
N ARG A 22 4.71 -3.85 0.03
CA ARG A 22 6.07 -3.31 0.21
C ARG A 22 6.30 -2.08 -0.67
N ASP A 23 5.91 -2.16 -1.93
CA ASP A 23 6.05 -1.05 -2.88
C ASP A 23 5.26 0.17 -2.43
N TYR A 24 4.05 -0.03 -1.91
CA TYR A 24 3.20 1.05 -1.40
C TYR A 24 3.90 1.79 -0.25
N ILE A 25 4.37 1.06 0.75
CA ILE A 25 5.04 1.63 1.92
C ILE A 25 6.34 2.34 1.51
N GLU A 26 7.12 1.73 0.64
CA GLU A 26 8.36 2.33 0.14
C GLU A 26 8.06 3.60 -0.66
N SER A 27 6.99 3.61 -1.44
CA SER A 27 6.59 4.77 -2.22
C SER A 27 6.15 5.94 -1.33
N VAL A 28 5.51 5.65 -0.18
CA VAL A 28 5.23 6.68 0.83
C VAL A 28 6.52 7.30 1.34
N GLN A 29 7.48 6.48 1.72
CA GLN A 29 8.76 6.95 2.27
C GLN A 29 9.55 7.79 1.28
N ARG A 30 9.53 7.40 0.00
CA ARG A 30 10.33 8.03 -1.06
C ARG A 30 9.58 9.06 -1.88
N SER A 31 8.31 9.29 -1.60
CA SER A 31 7.44 10.16 -2.41
C SER A 31 7.44 9.74 -3.88
N ASP A 32 7.34 8.44 -4.13
CA ASP A 32 7.41 7.85 -5.48
C ASP A 32 6.03 7.90 -6.14
N VAL A 33 5.70 9.06 -6.69
CA VAL A 33 4.43 9.32 -7.37
C VAL A 33 4.25 8.42 -8.58
N GLN A 34 5.31 8.17 -9.34
CA GLN A 34 5.23 7.32 -10.53
C GLN A 34 4.79 5.90 -10.17
N ARG A 35 5.32 5.35 -9.08
CA ARG A 35 4.90 4.03 -8.63
C ARG A 35 3.44 4.04 -8.18
N PHE A 36 3.02 5.05 -7.44
CA PHE A 36 1.62 5.20 -7.05
C PHE A 36 0.69 5.29 -8.27
N GLU A 37 1.07 6.01 -9.30
CA GLU A 37 0.26 6.09 -10.53
C GLU A 37 0.03 4.71 -11.15
N GLN A 38 0.98 3.79 -11.02
CA GLN A 38 0.88 2.44 -11.56
C GLN A 38 -0.01 1.51 -10.73
N ILE A 39 -0.04 1.71 -9.41
CA ILE A 39 -0.68 0.76 -8.49
C ILE A 39 -2.01 1.23 -7.91
N LEU A 40 -2.37 2.51 -8.08
CA LEU A 40 -3.67 3.02 -7.64
C LEU A 40 -4.70 2.89 -8.75
N GLY A 41 -5.89 2.40 -8.40
CA GLY A 41 -7.03 2.38 -9.31
C GLY A 41 -7.63 3.77 -9.52
N ASP A 42 -8.42 3.94 -10.59
CA ASP A 42 -8.98 5.23 -10.97
C ASP A 42 -9.88 5.84 -9.90
N GLY A 43 -10.66 5.02 -9.20
CA GLY A 43 -11.56 5.46 -8.15
C GLY A 43 -10.95 5.45 -6.75
N PHE A 44 -9.63 5.39 -6.63
CA PHE A 44 -8.96 5.30 -5.35
C PHE A 44 -9.28 6.48 -4.43
N HIS A 45 -9.55 6.18 -3.16
CA HIS A 45 -9.74 7.16 -2.09
C HIS A 45 -8.95 6.75 -0.86
N CYS A 46 -8.50 7.72 -0.11
CA CYS A 46 -7.80 7.49 1.15
C CYS A 46 -8.40 8.33 2.26
N SER A 47 -8.73 7.67 3.38
CA SER A 47 -9.08 8.34 4.62
C SER A 47 -7.81 8.58 5.42
N ASN A 48 -7.47 9.83 5.62
CA ASN A 48 -6.26 10.26 6.33
C ASN A 48 -6.46 10.30 7.85
N PRO A 49 -5.35 10.27 8.63
CA PRO A 49 -5.44 10.34 10.09
C PRO A 49 -6.13 11.59 10.64
N ASP A 50 -6.12 12.69 9.88
CA ASP A 50 -6.78 13.95 10.28
C ASP A 50 -8.28 13.96 10.02
N GLY A 51 -8.83 12.85 9.50
CA GLY A 51 -10.24 12.74 9.17
C GLY A 51 -10.59 13.18 7.75
N SER A 52 -9.63 13.68 6.97
CA SER A 52 -9.91 14.07 5.59
C SER A 52 -10.04 12.85 4.69
N LEU A 53 -10.89 12.95 3.68
CA LEU A 53 -11.02 11.95 2.61
C LEU A 53 -10.50 12.58 1.33
N VAL A 54 -9.49 11.96 0.73
CA VAL A 54 -8.88 12.46 -0.51
C VAL A 54 -9.09 11.46 -1.63
N ASP A 55 -9.30 11.96 -2.83
CA ASP A 55 -9.38 11.12 -4.03
C ASP A 55 -7.97 10.80 -4.56
N ARG A 56 -7.92 10.06 -5.68
CA ARG A 56 -6.66 9.65 -6.29
C ARG A 56 -5.76 10.85 -6.63
N ALA A 57 -6.31 11.88 -7.26
CA ALA A 57 -5.54 13.05 -7.66
C ALA A 57 -4.96 13.79 -6.45
N ALA A 58 -5.77 14.00 -5.41
CA ALA A 58 -5.32 14.65 -4.18
C ALA A 58 -4.30 13.78 -3.42
N PHE A 59 -4.48 12.46 -3.43
CA PHE A 59 -3.50 11.55 -2.82
C PHE A 59 -2.15 11.62 -3.53
N LEU A 60 -2.14 11.65 -4.86
CA LEU A 60 -0.89 11.78 -5.62
C LEU A 60 -0.19 13.10 -5.32
N GLN A 61 -0.92 14.20 -5.18
CA GLN A 61 -0.36 15.49 -4.77
C GLN A 61 0.20 15.43 -3.35
N GLN A 62 -0.52 14.79 -2.43
CA GLN A 62 -0.10 14.62 -1.04
C GLN A 62 1.20 13.82 -0.94
N THR A 63 1.29 12.71 -1.67
CA THR A 63 2.45 11.82 -1.63
C THR A 63 3.67 12.37 -2.38
N ALA A 64 3.48 13.35 -3.27
CA ALA A 64 4.58 14.03 -3.94
C ALA A 64 5.41 14.90 -2.99
N ARG A 65 4.85 15.28 -1.84
CA ARG A 65 5.57 16.08 -0.85
C ARG A 65 6.57 15.21 -0.09
N PRO A 66 7.81 15.68 0.09
CA PRO A 66 8.78 14.93 0.89
C PRO A 66 8.24 14.68 2.30
N VAL A 67 8.44 13.47 2.79
CA VAL A 67 8.08 13.12 4.17
C VAL A 67 9.22 13.52 5.11
N THR A 68 8.87 13.81 6.36
CA THR A 68 9.85 14.15 7.40
C THR A 68 10.24 12.95 8.25
N ILE A 69 9.49 11.87 8.15
CA ILE A 69 9.76 10.63 8.89
C ILE A 69 10.80 9.78 8.15
N SER A 70 11.45 8.89 8.88
CA SER A 70 12.41 7.93 8.33
C SER A 70 12.13 6.52 8.82
N ASN A 71 12.74 5.53 8.19
CA ASN A 71 12.66 4.12 8.58
C ASN A 71 11.21 3.60 8.61
N LEU A 72 10.38 4.07 7.68
CA LEU A 72 8.99 3.61 7.59
C LEU A 72 8.95 2.14 7.23
N LYS A 73 8.26 1.34 8.04
CA LYS A 73 8.09 -0.10 7.85
C LYS A 73 6.66 -0.50 8.16
N ALA A 74 6.21 -1.58 7.51
CA ALA A 74 4.98 -2.25 7.86
C ALA A 74 5.30 -3.48 8.71
N GLU A 75 4.56 -3.68 9.77
CA GLU A 75 4.65 -4.84 10.66
C GLU A 75 3.27 -5.48 10.82
N ASP A 76 3.25 -6.73 11.24
CA ASP A 76 2.01 -7.47 11.48
C ASP A 76 1.09 -7.43 10.26
N VAL A 77 1.66 -7.63 9.08
CA VAL A 77 0.92 -7.59 7.82
C VAL A 77 0.02 -8.81 7.71
N VAL A 78 -1.28 -8.57 7.53
CA VAL A 78 -2.28 -9.61 7.30
C VAL A 78 -2.95 -9.33 5.96
N ILE A 79 -2.86 -10.28 5.05
CA ILE A 79 -3.49 -10.20 3.73
C ILE A 79 -4.66 -11.18 3.70
N ARG A 80 -5.87 -10.65 3.52
CA ARG A 80 -7.08 -11.46 3.35
C ARG A 80 -7.51 -11.40 1.90
N LEU A 81 -7.35 -12.52 1.22
CA LEU A 81 -7.65 -12.65 -0.20
C LEU A 81 -9.00 -13.35 -0.38
N THR A 82 -9.91 -12.74 -1.13
CA THR A 82 -11.21 -13.31 -1.46
C THR A 82 -11.49 -13.02 -2.93
N ASP A 83 -11.37 -14.03 -3.78
CA ASP A 83 -11.57 -13.91 -5.23
C ASP A 83 -10.74 -12.74 -5.81
N ASP A 84 -11.41 -11.70 -6.32
CA ASP A 84 -10.78 -10.54 -6.95
C ASP A 84 -10.58 -9.36 -5.98
N PHE A 85 -10.74 -9.59 -4.69
CA PHE A 85 -10.53 -8.58 -3.66
C PHE A 85 -9.52 -9.05 -2.64
N ALA A 86 -8.78 -8.10 -2.11
CA ALA A 86 -7.92 -8.35 -0.97
C ALA A 86 -7.99 -7.17 0.00
N ILE A 87 -7.93 -7.48 1.29
CA ILE A 87 -7.85 -6.48 2.35
C ILE A 87 -6.52 -6.71 3.06
N ILE A 88 -5.72 -5.67 3.15
CA ILE A 88 -4.43 -5.72 3.86
C ILE A 88 -4.54 -4.86 5.10
N HIS A 89 -4.29 -5.47 6.25
CA HIS A 89 -4.15 -4.78 7.53
C HIS A 89 -2.69 -4.82 7.94
N ALA A 90 -2.17 -3.71 8.43
CA ALA A 90 -0.83 -3.69 8.99
C ALA A 90 -0.68 -2.57 10.00
N ARG A 91 0.41 -2.62 10.74
CA ARG A 91 0.87 -1.56 11.61
C ARG A 91 2.09 -0.92 10.98
N THR A 92 2.15 0.41 10.97
CA THR A 92 3.34 1.14 10.56
C THR A 92 4.16 1.55 11.75
N VAL A 93 5.47 1.53 11.58
CA VAL A 93 6.44 2.09 12.52
C VAL A 93 7.39 2.99 11.76
N PHE A 94 7.82 4.07 12.39
CA PHE A 94 8.74 5.03 11.78
C PHE A 94 9.47 5.83 12.85
N THR A 95 10.48 6.59 12.43
CA THR A 95 11.22 7.51 13.27
C THR A 95 10.87 8.94 12.90
N ARG A 96 10.52 9.75 13.90
CA ARG A 96 10.25 11.19 13.70
C ARG A 96 11.56 11.99 13.62
N PRO A 97 11.51 13.25 13.12
CA PRO A 97 12.72 14.07 13.03
C PRO A 97 13.46 14.27 14.34
N ASP A 98 12.76 14.24 15.47
CA ASP A 98 13.38 14.36 16.80
C ASP A 98 13.98 13.05 17.31
N GLY A 99 13.95 11.98 16.52
CA GLY A 99 14.46 10.66 16.86
C GLY A 99 13.48 9.76 17.61
N SER A 100 12.30 10.27 17.98
CA SER A 100 11.30 9.45 18.66
C SER A 100 10.59 8.49 17.72
N ALA A 101 10.09 7.37 18.27
CA ALA A 101 9.34 6.39 17.51
C ALA A 101 7.89 6.84 17.33
N GLY A 102 7.37 6.63 16.13
CA GLY A 102 5.97 6.85 15.82
C GLY A 102 5.37 5.62 15.16
N GLY A 103 4.07 5.63 14.94
CA GLY A 103 3.40 4.53 14.30
C GLY A 103 1.94 4.82 14.01
N GLY A 104 1.31 3.85 13.36
CA GLY A 104 -0.10 3.91 13.03
C GLY A 104 -0.59 2.56 12.57
N ARG A 105 -1.80 2.56 12.04
CA ARG A 105 -2.39 1.40 11.38
C ARG A 105 -2.96 1.81 10.04
N TYR A 106 -2.99 0.87 9.11
CA TYR A 106 -3.70 1.08 7.86
C TYR A 106 -4.50 -0.15 7.47
N THR A 107 -5.55 0.12 6.71
CA THR A 107 -6.35 -0.89 6.03
C THR A 107 -6.44 -0.49 4.58
N ASP A 108 -5.91 -1.32 3.69
CA ASP A 108 -5.96 -1.09 2.25
C ASP A 108 -6.83 -2.14 1.60
N VAL A 109 -7.63 -1.70 0.63
CA VAL A 109 -8.44 -2.60 -0.19
C VAL A 109 -7.86 -2.60 -1.61
N TRP A 110 -7.60 -3.79 -2.10
CA TRP A 110 -7.09 -4.04 -3.45
C TRP A 110 -8.13 -4.80 -4.26
N ALA A 111 -8.24 -4.49 -5.54
CA ALA A 111 -9.12 -5.20 -6.47
C ALA A 111 -8.33 -5.64 -7.68
N LYS A 112 -8.60 -6.87 -8.15
CA LYS A 112 -8.01 -7.40 -9.37
C LYS A 112 -8.91 -7.04 -10.54
N ARG A 113 -8.38 -6.23 -11.44
CA ARG A 113 -9.10 -5.74 -12.62
C ARG A 113 -8.23 -5.92 -13.86
N GLY A 114 -8.77 -6.60 -14.87
CA GLY A 114 -8.00 -6.85 -16.08
C GLY A 114 -6.69 -7.61 -15.83
N GLY A 115 -6.69 -8.53 -14.86
CA GLY A 115 -5.51 -9.30 -14.50
C GLY A 115 -4.49 -8.56 -13.61
N ARG A 116 -4.79 -7.34 -13.19
CA ARG A 116 -3.89 -6.52 -12.36
C ARG A 116 -4.52 -6.16 -11.03
N TRP A 117 -3.74 -6.24 -9.99
CA TRP A 117 -4.13 -5.76 -8.67
C TRP A 117 -3.90 -4.27 -8.55
N LEU A 118 -4.96 -3.53 -8.19
CA LEU A 118 -4.93 -2.07 -8.01
C LEU A 118 -5.51 -1.72 -6.65
N ALA A 119 -4.89 -0.78 -5.97
CA ALA A 119 -5.44 -0.26 -4.72
C ALA A 119 -6.66 0.60 -5.02
N VAL A 120 -7.77 0.33 -4.33
CA VAL A 120 -9.03 1.04 -4.55
C VAL A 120 -9.45 1.87 -3.35
N SER A 121 -8.93 1.57 -2.16
CA SER A 121 -9.23 2.35 -0.96
C SER A 121 -8.14 2.13 0.08
N ALA A 122 -7.90 3.16 0.87
CA ALA A 122 -7.00 3.08 2.01
C ALA A 122 -7.58 3.87 3.18
N HIS A 123 -7.25 3.42 4.39
CA HIS A 123 -7.60 4.12 5.62
C HIS A 123 -6.39 4.07 6.55
N VAL A 124 -5.94 5.23 7.01
CA VAL A 124 -4.75 5.35 7.86
C VAL A 124 -5.14 6.01 9.17
N THR A 125 -4.69 5.43 10.27
CA THR A 125 -4.80 6.05 11.60
C THR A 125 -3.41 6.18 12.20
N ARG A 126 -3.25 7.13 13.11
CA ARG A 126 -2.02 7.30 13.89
C ARG A 126 -2.27 6.93 15.34
N LEU A 127 -1.26 6.29 15.89
CA LEU A 127 -1.24 5.90 17.30
C LEU A 127 -0.50 6.95 18.11
#